data_dbba900c970d4b82bdfc278de968fd67
#
_entry.id   dbba900c970d4b82bdfc278de968fd67
#
_cell.length_a   1.000
_cell.length_b   1.000
_cell.length_c   1.000
_cell.angle_alpha   90.00
_cell.angle_beta   90.00
_cell.angle_gamma   90.00
#
_symmetry.space_group_name_H-M   'P 1'
#
loop_
_entity.id
_entity.type
_entity.pdbx_description
1 polymer ?
#
loop_
_entity_poly.entity_id
_entity_poly.type
_entity_poly.pdbx_seq_one_letter_code
_entity_poly.pdbx_strand_id
1 'polypeptide(L)'
;MKKYFYERSKFSEFKSNTTYHRLLEMTDDEFVDWAKLLRKEVTEQWDVTGTPPVIGRDEQGIIDSFKKLKSNPVDYLEKDLSGDEESLGIIQNFNKDASVVNQFFPTMLKTKISVGKTADGGLSIYDHFSDPELEEKFVSIMKRAVKRDSMYSWSRSVVDKKDENPFWNGQGAIEFVKDVHNGKVFIGEWSNYDIWVCKSNTRTIENYGTFNQEYIGHGNLYLTAEQVQQLKDDGYLSSTQLSNINRIESSHTSDAGTTTTYIYQIRWYDKTDGIFPKILQVFRLSCGQPAVNFPALTAKWIYENYTSHIEQDEPLHIYDSSSGWGGRIIGAMSTRKKVHYIGTDPNPDTFIPELGISRYEYVAKFYNDNCIDDYSETLTKFFDVERQGNTYELFQDGSELIQHNPKFQKYKGKLDISFTSPPYFNREQYSQDENQSFKAYGEYDDWRENFLRPTLTTIYEYLKNDRYILWNIADIKIGESTYYPLEQDSIDILKELGCEYKGKIKMLMTRMVGLDPSKSGIKNSVEHNGKAYKFEPIFVFRKP
;
A
#
# COMPACT_ATOMS: atom_id res chain seq x y z
N MET A 1 5.70 26.96 12.83
CA MET A 1 4.30 26.63 12.59
C MET A 1 4.15 25.14 12.85
N LYS A 2 3.18 24.69 13.67
CA LYS A 2 2.96 23.27 13.93
C LYS A 2 2.53 22.61 12.61
N LYS A 3 3.25 21.60 12.13
CA LYS A 3 2.90 20.88 10.91
C LYS A 3 1.88 19.78 11.28
N TYR A 4 0.82 19.64 10.49
CA TYR A 4 -0.26 18.68 10.72
C TYR A 4 -0.13 17.43 9.85
N PHE A 5 1.06 17.19 9.35
CA PHE A 5 1.49 15.93 8.78
C PHE A 5 2.70 15.40 9.57
N TYR A 6 2.88 14.09 9.63
CA TYR A 6 4.03 13.55 10.32
C TYR A 6 5.28 13.62 9.44
N GLU A 7 6.35 14.14 10.04
CA GLU A 7 7.66 14.22 9.43
C GLU A 7 8.43 12.90 9.57
N ARG A 8 9.61 12.84 8.97
CA ARG A 8 10.53 11.73 9.16
C ARG A 8 10.85 11.56 10.65
N SER A 9 10.65 10.34 11.17
CA SER A 9 11.03 10.02 12.55
C SER A 9 12.52 10.26 12.76
N LYS A 10 12.86 10.84 13.91
CA LYS A 10 14.24 11.16 14.28
C LYS A 10 14.91 9.95 14.94
N PHE A 11 15.02 8.86 14.20
CA PHE A 11 15.59 7.60 14.72
C PHE A 11 17.02 7.74 15.25
N SER A 12 17.79 8.72 14.77
CA SER A 12 19.14 9.01 15.29
C SER A 12 19.16 9.49 16.74
N GLU A 13 18.04 9.99 17.25
CA GLU A 13 17.91 10.45 18.63
C GLU A 13 17.52 9.31 19.59
N PHE A 14 17.14 8.14 19.10
CA PHE A 14 16.75 7.01 19.91
C PHE A 14 17.97 6.35 20.55
N LYS A 15 17.92 6.10 21.86
CA LYS A 15 18.94 5.33 22.58
C LYS A 15 18.97 3.87 22.13
N SER A 16 17.83 3.35 21.67
CA SER A 16 17.73 2.02 21.06
C SER A 16 18.31 1.94 19.66
N ASN A 17 18.74 3.06 19.05
CA ASN A 17 19.37 3.04 17.73
C ASN A 17 20.73 2.32 17.81
N THR A 18 20.88 1.31 16.96
CA THR A 18 22.06 0.45 16.93
C THR A 18 22.19 -0.22 15.55
N THR A 19 23.08 -1.20 15.45
CA THR A 19 23.26 -2.00 14.24
C THR A 19 22.72 -3.42 14.43
N TYR A 20 22.44 -4.12 13.33
CA TYR A 20 22.07 -5.54 13.38
C TYR A 20 23.18 -6.39 14.02
N HIS A 21 24.43 -6.06 13.75
CA HIS A 21 25.58 -6.73 14.35
C HIS A 21 25.52 -6.68 15.88
N ARG A 22 25.35 -5.49 16.46
CA ARG A 22 25.26 -5.33 17.90
C ARG A 22 24.09 -6.10 18.51
N LEU A 23 22.94 -6.12 17.84
CA LEU A 23 21.77 -6.88 18.32
C LEU A 23 22.00 -8.40 18.32
N LEU A 24 22.81 -8.91 17.40
CA LEU A 24 23.13 -10.34 17.33
C LEU A 24 24.14 -10.77 18.39
N GLU A 25 24.93 -9.86 18.93
CA GLU A 25 25.89 -10.10 20.01
C GLU A 25 25.27 -10.02 21.40
N MET A 26 24.06 -9.45 21.52
CA MET A 26 23.36 -9.31 22.80
C MET A 26 22.97 -10.67 23.38
N THR A 27 23.11 -10.80 24.69
CA THR A 27 22.45 -11.88 25.43
C THR A 27 20.92 -11.76 25.31
N ASP A 28 20.20 -12.81 25.67
CA ASP A 28 18.74 -12.80 25.63
C ASP A 28 18.16 -11.69 26.50
N ASP A 29 18.71 -11.46 27.70
CA ASP A 29 18.25 -10.43 28.61
C ASP A 29 18.53 -9.01 28.07
N GLU A 30 19.75 -8.77 27.60
CA GLU A 30 20.11 -7.49 26.96
C GLU A 30 19.21 -7.18 25.75
N PHE A 31 18.86 -8.22 24.97
CA PHE A 31 17.95 -8.05 23.83
C PHE A 31 16.52 -7.70 24.27
N VAL A 32 16.04 -8.34 25.34
CA VAL A 32 14.71 -8.03 25.90
C VAL A 32 14.66 -6.58 26.38
N ASP A 33 15.66 -6.14 27.13
CA ASP A 33 15.75 -4.77 27.64
C ASP A 33 15.84 -3.76 26.50
N TRP A 34 16.63 -4.05 25.47
CA TRP A 34 16.71 -3.23 24.28
C TRP A 34 15.36 -3.13 23.55
N ALA A 35 14.65 -4.24 23.37
CA ALA A 35 13.37 -4.26 22.68
C ALA A 35 12.28 -3.48 23.44
N LYS A 36 12.29 -3.56 24.78
CA LYS A 36 11.42 -2.76 25.63
C LYS A 36 11.74 -1.27 25.55
N LEU A 37 13.03 -0.91 25.53
CA LEU A 37 13.46 0.48 25.34
C LEU A 37 13.00 1.02 23.99
N LEU A 38 13.20 0.26 22.90
CA LEU A 38 12.74 0.62 21.56
C LEU A 38 11.23 0.86 21.54
N ARG A 39 10.46 -0.07 22.11
CA ARG A 39 9.01 0.02 22.19
C ARG A 39 8.57 1.31 22.89
N LYS A 40 9.19 1.61 24.02
CA LYS A 40 8.92 2.81 24.82
C LYS A 40 9.23 4.09 24.02
N GLU A 41 10.41 4.19 23.42
CA GLU A 41 10.83 5.39 22.68
C GLU A 41 9.93 5.65 21.48
N VAL A 42 9.54 4.60 20.74
CA VAL A 42 8.60 4.72 19.60
C VAL A 42 7.23 5.17 20.07
N THR A 43 6.70 4.61 21.17
CA THR A 43 5.39 4.98 21.71
C THR A 43 5.39 6.43 22.17
N GLU A 44 6.38 6.83 22.97
CA GLU A 44 6.50 8.21 23.47
C GLU A 44 6.59 9.23 22.34
N GLN A 45 7.43 8.95 21.31
CA GLN A 45 7.50 9.83 20.14
C GLN A 45 6.15 9.91 19.43
N TRP A 46 5.48 8.78 19.22
CA TRP A 46 4.21 8.73 18.51
C TRP A 46 3.11 9.49 19.26
N ASP A 47 3.01 9.32 20.58
CA ASP A 47 2.00 9.99 21.40
C ASP A 47 2.22 11.51 21.48
N VAL A 48 3.48 11.94 21.59
CA VAL A 48 3.81 13.35 21.70
C VAL A 48 3.74 14.08 20.36
N THR A 49 4.19 13.44 19.28
CA THR A 49 4.33 14.09 17.97
C THR A 49 3.20 13.76 16.98
N GLY A 50 2.42 12.71 17.26
CA GLY A 50 1.49 12.12 16.29
C GLY A 50 2.20 11.40 15.13
N THR A 51 3.54 11.32 15.16
CA THR A 51 4.33 10.72 14.07
C THR A 51 4.53 9.22 14.32
N PRO A 52 3.93 8.36 13.51
CA PRO A 52 4.18 6.92 13.59
C PRO A 52 5.62 6.58 13.16
N PRO A 53 6.13 5.41 13.53
CA PRO A 53 7.49 4.97 13.18
C PRO A 53 7.60 4.58 11.71
N VAL A 54 7.52 5.56 10.83
CA VAL A 54 7.60 5.40 9.38
C VAL A 54 8.68 6.31 8.80
N ILE A 55 9.13 5.97 7.59
CA ILE A 55 9.94 6.88 6.80
C ILE A 55 9.00 7.96 6.26
N GLY A 56 8.92 9.08 6.94
CA GLY A 56 8.25 10.27 6.44
C GLY A 56 9.06 10.95 5.36
N ARG A 57 8.43 11.89 4.65
CA ARG A 57 9.09 12.82 3.75
C ARG A 57 9.10 14.21 4.40
N ASP A 58 10.10 14.98 4.08
CA ASP A 58 10.08 16.42 4.37
C ASP A 58 9.06 17.13 3.46
N GLU A 59 8.83 18.38 3.74
CA GLU A 59 7.84 19.19 3.01
C GLU A 59 8.13 19.24 1.51
N GLN A 60 9.39 19.41 1.13
CA GLN A 60 9.78 19.42 -0.28
C GLN A 60 9.53 18.06 -0.95
N GLY A 61 9.84 16.96 -0.27
CA GLY A 61 9.56 15.61 -0.76
C GLY A 61 8.06 15.31 -0.92
N ILE A 62 7.19 15.93 -0.09
CA ILE A 62 5.73 15.87 -0.25
C ILE A 62 5.31 16.65 -1.50
N ILE A 63 5.80 17.89 -1.65
CA ILE A 63 5.51 18.74 -2.81
C ILE A 63 5.93 18.05 -4.11
N ASP A 64 7.15 17.53 -4.15
CA ASP A 64 7.66 16.82 -5.34
C ASP A 64 6.82 15.60 -5.70
N SER A 65 6.35 14.87 -4.68
CA SER A 65 5.47 13.71 -4.91
C SER A 65 4.09 14.12 -5.43
N PHE A 66 3.54 15.21 -4.95
CA PHE A 66 2.28 15.74 -5.46
C PHE A 66 2.44 16.26 -6.91
N LYS A 67 3.53 16.93 -7.23
CA LYS A 67 3.85 17.35 -8.60
C LYS A 67 3.99 16.14 -9.54
N LYS A 68 4.66 15.08 -9.10
CA LYS A 68 4.75 13.82 -9.85
C LYS A 68 3.37 13.20 -10.06
N LEU A 69 2.52 13.15 -9.04
CA LEU A 69 1.16 12.62 -9.17
C LEU A 69 0.38 13.40 -10.23
N LYS A 70 0.48 14.72 -10.22
CA LYS A 70 -0.19 15.59 -11.20
C LYS A 70 0.30 15.36 -12.62
N SER A 71 1.61 15.24 -12.83
CA SER A 71 2.23 15.05 -14.15
C SER A 71 2.10 13.64 -14.71
N ASN A 72 1.82 12.64 -13.87
CA ASN A 72 1.72 11.26 -14.32
C ASN A 72 0.59 11.09 -15.37
N PRO A 73 0.88 10.47 -16.52
CA PRO A 73 -0.14 10.15 -17.51
C PRO A 73 -1.14 9.11 -16.95
N VAL A 74 -2.34 9.11 -17.47
CA VAL A 74 -3.47 8.34 -16.96
C VAL A 74 -3.93 7.26 -17.93
N ASP A 75 -3.04 6.49 -18.48
CA ASP A 75 -3.38 5.37 -19.37
C ASP A 75 -2.90 4.06 -18.74
N TYR A 76 -3.69 3.55 -17.80
CA TYR A 76 -3.32 2.40 -16.96
C TYR A 76 -4.25 1.20 -17.06
N LEU A 77 -5.36 1.32 -17.82
CA LEU A 77 -6.29 0.20 -17.93
C LEU A 77 -5.75 -0.81 -18.96
N GLU A 78 -5.36 -1.96 -18.46
CA GLU A 78 -4.92 -3.07 -19.27
C GLU A 78 -6.08 -4.03 -19.58
N LYS A 79 -6.03 -4.69 -20.73
CA LYS A 79 -7.05 -5.67 -21.10
C LYS A 79 -7.00 -6.87 -20.16
N ASP A 80 -8.15 -7.28 -19.66
CA ASP A 80 -8.30 -8.53 -18.91
C ASP A 80 -8.40 -9.71 -19.89
N LEU A 81 -7.50 -10.65 -19.74
CA LEU A 81 -7.45 -11.87 -20.54
C LEU A 81 -8.03 -13.10 -19.82
N SER A 82 -8.63 -12.91 -18.64
CA SER A 82 -9.17 -14.00 -17.82
C SER A 82 -10.47 -14.62 -18.36
N GLY A 83 -11.11 -14.01 -19.35
CA GLY A 83 -12.41 -14.43 -19.88
C GLY A 83 -13.61 -13.98 -19.01
N ASP A 84 -13.40 -13.11 -18.02
CA ASP A 84 -14.48 -12.52 -17.21
C ASP A 84 -15.21 -11.45 -18.06
N GLU A 85 -16.42 -11.78 -18.51
CA GLU A 85 -17.24 -10.93 -19.39
C GLU A 85 -17.68 -9.61 -18.72
N GLU A 86 -17.72 -9.58 -17.39
CA GLU A 86 -18.05 -8.35 -16.65
C GLU A 86 -16.83 -7.44 -16.45
N SER A 87 -15.62 -7.91 -16.78
CA SER A 87 -14.40 -7.14 -16.59
C SER A 87 -14.26 -6.05 -17.65
N LEU A 88 -14.16 -4.81 -17.19
CA LEU A 88 -13.82 -3.66 -18.03
C LEU A 88 -12.31 -3.53 -18.25
N GLY A 89 -11.52 -4.24 -17.47
CA GLY A 89 -10.07 -4.25 -17.54
C GLY A 89 -9.40 -4.32 -16.19
N ILE A 90 -8.06 -4.30 -16.22
CA ILE A 90 -7.20 -4.40 -15.04
C ILE A 90 -6.44 -3.09 -14.87
N ILE A 91 -6.44 -2.56 -13.65
CA ILE A 91 -5.61 -1.42 -13.29
C ILE A 91 -4.54 -1.83 -12.28
N GLN A 92 -3.29 -1.47 -12.58
CA GLN A 92 -2.17 -1.67 -11.67
C GLN A 92 -2.01 -0.47 -10.74
N ASN A 93 -1.66 -0.76 -9.50
CA ASN A 93 -1.55 0.27 -8.48
C ASN A 93 -0.13 0.30 -7.90
N PHE A 94 0.81 0.92 -8.59
CA PHE A 94 2.23 0.90 -8.19
C PHE A 94 2.88 2.27 -8.04
N ASN A 95 2.13 3.36 -7.90
CA ASN A 95 2.75 4.65 -7.70
C ASN A 95 3.11 4.89 -6.22
N LYS A 96 4.38 4.71 -5.87
CA LYS A 96 4.91 4.95 -4.51
C LYS A 96 4.82 6.42 -4.09
N ASP A 97 4.84 7.35 -5.04
CA ASP A 97 4.79 8.78 -4.75
C ASP A 97 3.40 9.24 -4.31
N ALA A 98 2.34 8.56 -4.77
CA ALA A 98 0.98 8.83 -4.33
C ALA A 98 0.73 8.48 -2.84
N SER A 99 1.54 7.59 -2.26
CA SER A 99 1.39 7.17 -0.86
C SER A 99 1.73 8.26 0.16
N VAL A 100 2.31 9.37 -0.26
CA VAL A 100 2.69 10.48 0.62
C VAL A 100 1.49 11.11 1.33
N VAL A 101 0.31 11.00 0.74
CA VAL A 101 -0.96 11.45 1.34
C VAL A 101 -1.19 10.84 2.73
N ASN A 102 -0.74 9.62 2.96
CA ASN A 102 -0.88 8.93 4.25
C ASN A 102 -0.26 9.73 5.41
N GLN A 103 0.72 10.56 5.15
CA GLN A 103 1.40 11.35 6.17
C GLN A 103 0.49 12.40 6.82
N PHE A 104 -0.60 12.76 6.16
CA PHE A 104 -1.60 13.68 6.70
C PHE A 104 -2.64 12.99 7.61
N PHE A 105 -2.63 11.65 7.68
CA PHE A 105 -3.61 10.86 8.40
C PHE A 105 -2.93 9.89 9.40
N PRO A 106 -2.47 10.40 10.55
CA PRO A 106 -1.73 9.60 11.53
C PRO A 106 -2.56 8.45 12.14
N THR A 107 -3.88 8.54 12.11
CA THR A 107 -4.79 7.54 12.67
C THR A 107 -4.91 6.27 11.83
N MET A 108 -4.47 6.30 10.56
CA MET A 108 -4.51 5.13 9.69
C MET A 108 -3.79 3.91 10.29
N LEU A 109 -2.68 4.11 10.99
CA LEU A 109 -1.94 3.03 11.65
C LEU A 109 -2.52 2.63 13.03
N LYS A 110 -3.54 3.34 13.51
CA LYS A 110 -4.35 3.01 14.68
C LYS A 110 -5.63 2.23 14.33
N THR A 111 -5.92 2.10 13.03
CA THR A 111 -7.09 1.37 12.54
C THR A 111 -6.90 -0.14 12.73
N LYS A 112 -7.91 -0.79 13.30
CA LYS A 112 -7.96 -2.25 13.47
C LYS A 112 -8.67 -2.88 12.28
N ILE A 113 -8.10 -3.97 11.77
CA ILE A 113 -8.70 -4.72 10.66
C ILE A 113 -8.96 -6.15 11.11
N SER A 114 -10.22 -6.57 11.06
CA SER A 114 -10.61 -7.94 11.35
C SER A 114 -10.24 -8.85 10.18
N VAL A 115 -9.41 -9.87 10.44
CA VAL A 115 -9.00 -10.87 9.45
C VAL A 115 -9.38 -12.26 9.93
N GLY A 116 -10.28 -12.92 9.21
CA GLY A 116 -10.66 -14.30 9.50
C GLY A 116 -11.51 -14.47 10.78
N LYS A 117 -11.21 -15.49 11.59
CA LYS A 117 -11.99 -15.87 12.78
C LYS A 117 -11.87 -14.93 14.00
N THR A 118 -11.03 -13.91 13.93
CA THR A 118 -10.90 -12.93 15.02
C THR A 118 -12.04 -11.92 14.95
N ALA A 119 -13.20 -12.32 15.46
CA ALA A 119 -14.38 -11.46 15.57
C ALA A 119 -14.18 -10.26 16.54
N ASP A 120 -13.09 -10.27 17.31
CA ASP A 120 -12.82 -9.30 18.39
C ASP A 120 -11.98 -8.10 17.91
N GLY A 121 -12.15 -7.68 16.67
CA GLY A 121 -11.42 -6.53 16.09
C GLY A 121 -9.90 -6.75 16.14
N GLY A 122 -9.25 -6.93 15.00
CA GLY A 122 -7.81 -7.21 14.93
C GLY A 122 -6.96 -6.17 15.68
N LEU A 123 -5.65 -6.43 15.75
CA LEU A 123 -4.72 -5.48 16.36
C LEU A 123 -4.27 -4.46 15.33
N SER A 124 -4.23 -3.20 15.70
CA SER A 124 -3.58 -2.15 14.93
C SER A 124 -2.05 -2.22 15.07
N ILE A 125 -1.33 -1.54 14.20
CA ILE A 125 0.12 -1.40 14.37
C ILE A 125 0.44 -0.67 15.68
N TYR A 126 -0.34 0.34 16.03
CA TYR A 126 -0.18 1.10 17.27
C TYR A 126 -0.34 0.23 18.52
N ASP A 127 -1.30 -0.71 18.55
CA ASP A 127 -1.51 -1.60 19.70
C ASP A 127 -0.25 -2.39 20.05
N HIS A 128 0.54 -2.82 19.06
CA HIS A 128 1.80 -3.54 19.34
C HIS A 128 2.82 -2.69 20.08
N PHE A 129 2.74 -1.39 19.96
CA PHE A 129 3.63 -0.47 20.68
C PHE A 129 3.05 -0.02 22.02
N SER A 130 1.75 0.24 22.10
CA SER A 130 1.11 0.90 23.26
C SER A 130 0.47 -0.05 24.25
N ASP A 131 -0.03 -1.22 23.82
CA ASP A 131 -0.75 -2.15 24.68
C ASP A 131 0.21 -2.96 25.56
N PRO A 132 0.18 -2.80 26.91
CA PRO A 132 1.06 -3.53 27.82
C PRO A 132 0.99 -5.06 27.69
N GLU A 133 -0.19 -5.60 27.35
CA GLU A 133 -0.38 -7.06 27.21
C GLU A 133 0.37 -7.64 26.00
N LEU A 134 0.77 -6.79 25.06
CA LEU A 134 1.51 -7.19 23.86
C LEU A 134 3.04 -7.08 23.97
N GLU A 135 3.59 -6.73 25.15
CA GLU A 135 5.04 -6.54 25.31
C GLU A 135 5.85 -7.79 24.97
N GLU A 136 5.48 -8.95 25.50
CA GLU A 136 6.18 -10.21 25.18
C GLU A 136 6.07 -10.57 23.70
N LYS A 137 4.90 -10.35 23.11
CA LYS A 137 4.67 -10.55 21.68
C LYS A 137 5.54 -9.60 20.84
N PHE A 138 5.67 -8.34 21.29
CA PHE A 138 6.55 -7.37 20.64
C PHE A 138 8.00 -7.85 20.62
N VAL A 139 8.54 -8.29 21.78
CA VAL A 139 9.90 -8.83 21.89
C VAL A 139 10.09 -10.03 20.95
N SER A 140 9.13 -10.95 20.90
CA SER A 140 9.18 -12.11 20.01
C SER A 140 9.19 -11.71 18.54
N ILE A 141 8.41 -10.70 18.16
CA ILE A 141 8.40 -10.15 16.79
C ILE A 141 9.77 -9.55 16.47
N MET A 142 10.36 -8.78 17.40
CA MET A 142 11.68 -8.18 17.22
C MET A 142 12.78 -9.23 17.08
N LYS A 143 12.80 -10.29 17.90
CA LYS A 143 13.77 -11.39 17.76
C LYS A 143 13.73 -12.00 16.36
N ARG A 144 12.52 -12.25 15.84
CA ARG A 144 12.34 -12.79 14.48
C ARG A 144 12.76 -11.79 13.39
N ALA A 145 12.46 -10.50 13.60
CA ALA A 145 12.83 -9.45 12.65
C ALA A 145 14.34 -9.29 12.53
N VAL A 146 15.05 -9.21 13.65
CA VAL A 146 16.50 -9.10 13.68
C VAL A 146 17.15 -10.31 13.00
N LYS A 147 16.71 -11.52 13.33
CA LYS A 147 17.22 -12.75 12.71
C LYS A 147 16.97 -12.76 11.20
N ARG A 148 15.78 -12.37 10.74
CA ARG A 148 15.42 -12.32 9.32
C ARG A 148 16.20 -11.25 8.56
N ASP A 149 16.28 -10.05 9.11
CA ASP A 149 16.85 -8.89 8.43
C ASP A 149 18.39 -8.87 8.49
N SER A 150 18.98 -9.57 9.47
CA SER A 150 20.43 -9.81 9.55
C SER A 150 20.91 -10.98 8.71
N MET A 151 19.99 -11.83 8.27
CA MET A 151 20.27 -12.93 7.37
C MET A 151 19.97 -12.51 5.93
N TYR A 152 20.59 -13.19 4.98
CA TYR A 152 20.26 -13.07 3.58
C TYR A 152 18.80 -13.49 3.32
N SER A 153 18.15 -12.84 2.39
CA SER A 153 16.87 -13.27 1.85
C SER A 153 17.06 -13.81 0.44
N TRP A 154 16.25 -14.79 0.07
CA TRP A 154 16.32 -15.47 -1.22
C TRP A 154 15.28 -14.90 -2.17
N SER A 155 15.67 -14.61 -3.41
CA SER A 155 14.74 -14.13 -4.43
C SER A 155 14.88 -14.89 -5.75
N ARG A 156 13.87 -14.77 -6.60
CA ARG A 156 13.78 -15.42 -7.91
C ARG A 156 13.88 -14.37 -9.02
N SER A 157 14.69 -14.60 -10.03
CA SER A 157 14.64 -13.84 -11.29
C SER A 157 15.00 -14.75 -12.47
N VAL A 158 14.86 -14.26 -13.70
CA VAL A 158 15.27 -15.01 -14.90
C VAL A 158 16.60 -14.47 -15.37
N VAL A 159 17.55 -15.34 -15.61
CA VAL A 159 18.88 -14.99 -16.14
C VAL A 159 18.96 -15.52 -17.58
N ASP A 160 19.28 -14.63 -18.51
CA ASP A 160 19.53 -15.01 -19.89
C ASP A 160 20.88 -15.73 -20.01
N LYS A 161 20.87 -16.87 -20.67
CA LYS A 161 21.98 -17.84 -20.66
C LYS A 161 23.14 -17.45 -21.58
N LYS A 162 23.11 -16.30 -22.21
CA LYS A 162 24.04 -15.95 -23.31
C LYS A 162 25.50 -15.85 -22.89
N ASP A 163 25.79 -15.72 -21.60
CA ASP A 163 27.14 -15.59 -21.14
C ASP A 163 27.54 -16.84 -20.34
N GLU A 164 28.60 -17.52 -20.78
CA GLU A 164 29.30 -18.49 -19.96
C GLU A 164 29.90 -17.75 -18.74
N ASN A 165 29.05 -17.52 -17.76
CA ASN A 165 29.38 -16.70 -16.61
C ASN A 165 30.23 -17.53 -15.62
N PRO A 166 31.42 -17.10 -15.28
CA PRO A 166 32.29 -17.77 -14.27
C PRO A 166 31.62 -17.91 -12.90
N PHE A 167 30.54 -17.21 -12.65
CA PHE A 167 29.67 -17.36 -11.48
C PHE A 167 29.28 -18.84 -11.23
N TRP A 168 29.10 -19.64 -12.28
CA TRP A 168 28.76 -21.06 -12.16
C TRP A 168 29.85 -21.91 -11.46
N ASN A 169 31.06 -21.42 -11.40
CA ASN A 169 32.19 -22.05 -10.70
C ASN A 169 32.35 -21.49 -9.28
N GLY A 170 31.30 -20.91 -8.72
CA GLY A 170 31.29 -20.04 -7.56
C GLY A 170 31.55 -20.70 -6.21
N GLN A 171 32.71 -21.31 -6.01
CA GLN A 171 33.19 -21.75 -4.70
C GLN A 171 33.15 -20.57 -3.70
N GLY A 172 33.48 -19.37 -4.13
CA GLY A 172 33.39 -18.16 -3.33
C GLY A 172 31.99 -17.84 -2.81
N ALA A 173 30.93 -18.07 -3.63
CA ALA A 173 29.56 -17.89 -3.19
C ALA A 173 29.16 -18.90 -2.10
N ILE A 174 29.64 -20.15 -2.20
CA ILE A 174 29.40 -21.18 -1.17
C ILE A 174 30.07 -20.78 0.14
N GLU A 175 31.33 -20.40 0.10
CA GLU A 175 32.08 -19.97 1.30
C GLU A 175 31.44 -18.74 1.93
N PHE A 176 30.97 -17.80 1.12
CA PHE A 176 30.22 -16.64 1.59
C PHE A 176 28.97 -17.05 2.39
N VAL A 177 28.15 -17.96 1.86
CA VAL A 177 26.94 -18.42 2.55
C VAL A 177 27.31 -19.14 3.86
N LYS A 178 28.35 -19.96 3.86
CA LYS A 178 28.85 -20.64 5.06
C LYS A 178 29.31 -19.65 6.13
N ASP A 179 30.03 -18.64 5.74
CA ASP A 179 30.52 -17.62 6.67
C ASP A 179 29.41 -16.77 7.25
N VAL A 180 28.39 -16.40 6.43
CA VAL A 180 27.17 -15.75 6.92
C VAL A 180 26.45 -16.62 7.94
N HIS A 181 26.29 -17.91 7.63
CA HIS A 181 25.62 -18.85 8.53
C HIS A 181 26.37 -18.97 9.87
N ASN A 182 27.69 -19.00 9.81
CA ASN A 182 28.57 -19.11 10.99
C ASN A 182 28.69 -17.79 11.78
N GLY A 183 27.95 -16.74 11.40
CA GLY A 183 27.92 -15.47 12.11
C GLY A 183 29.17 -14.61 11.92
N LYS A 184 30.07 -14.96 11.00
CA LYS A 184 31.20 -14.10 10.65
C LYS A 184 30.71 -12.76 10.13
N VAL A 185 31.33 -11.70 10.60
CA VAL A 185 31.02 -10.32 10.24
C VAL A 185 31.71 -10.00 8.92
N PHE A 186 30.99 -9.32 8.04
CA PHE A 186 31.45 -8.99 6.69
C PHE A 186 32.51 -7.89 6.60
N ILE A 187 33.10 -7.45 7.67
CA ILE A 187 34.08 -6.38 7.64
C ILE A 187 35.47 -6.97 7.49
N GLY A 188 36.04 -6.88 6.31
CA GLY A 188 37.48 -6.94 6.09
C GLY A 188 38.11 -8.27 5.73
N GLU A 189 37.41 -9.39 5.77
CA GLU A 189 38.03 -10.71 5.52
C GLU A 189 37.70 -11.33 4.14
N TRP A 190 36.98 -10.60 3.30
CA TRP A 190 36.46 -11.12 2.02
C TRP A 190 37.34 -10.87 0.80
N SER A 191 38.56 -10.47 1.01
CA SER A 191 39.49 -10.08 -0.06
C SER A 191 39.82 -11.16 -1.08
N ASN A 192 39.38 -12.39 -0.88
CA ASN A 192 39.75 -13.55 -1.70
C ASN A 192 38.58 -14.18 -2.48
N TYR A 193 37.37 -13.59 -2.44
CA TYR A 193 36.20 -14.17 -3.09
C TYR A 193 35.78 -13.35 -4.32
N ASP A 194 35.68 -14.02 -5.46
CA ASP A 194 35.04 -13.46 -6.63
C ASP A 194 33.52 -13.49 -6.42
N ILE A 195 32.95 -12.32 -6.19
CA ILE A 195 31.52 -12.19 -5.97
C ILE A 195 30.87 -11.53 -7.20
N TRP A 196 29.91 -12.23 -7.74
CA TRP A 196 29.10 -11.77 -8.84
C TRP A 196 27.79 -11.20 -8.30
N VAL A 197 27.51 -9.95 -8.65
CA VAL A 197 26.33 -9.25 -8.16
C VAL A 197 25.48 -8.81 -9.34
N CYS A 198 24.18 -9.04 -9.27
CA CYS A 198 23.24 -8.55 -10.25
C CYS A 198 22.81 -7.12 -9.89
N LYS A 199 22.95 -6.20 -10.80
CA LYS A 199 22.33 -4.89 -10.67
C LYS A 199 20.80 -5.05 -10.74
N SER A 200 20.13 -4.66 -9.71
CA SER A 200 18.68 -4.86 -9.50
C SER A 200 17.80 -4.32 -10.62
N ASN A 201 18.29 -3.36 -11.41
CA ASN A 201 17.49 -2.66 -12.42
C ASN A 201 17.78 -3.10 -13.86
N THR A 202 18.89 -3.79 -14.13
CA THR A 202 19.31 -4.10 -15.50
C THR A 202 19.30 -5.59 -15.84
N ARG A 203 19.10 -6.46 -14.85
CA ARG A 203 19.25 -7.92 -14.96
C ARG A 203 20.63 -8.34 -15.48
N THR A 204 21.60 -7.45 -15.45
CA THR A 204 22.98 -7.72 -15.85
C THR A 204 23.72 -8.27 -14.65
N ILE A 205 24.40 -9.38 -14.83
CA ILE A 205 25.30 -9.93 -13.84
C ILE A 205 26.68 -9.33 -14.11
N GLU A 206 27.24 -8.66 -13.11
CA GLU A 206 28.55 -8.05 -13.21
C GLU A 206 29.50 -8.70 -12.20
N ASN A 207 30.72 -8.94 -12.62
CA ASN A 207 31.80 -9.32 -11.71
C ASN A 207 32.30 -8.05 -11.02
N TYR A 208 32.14 -8.00 -9.71
CA TYR A 208 32.69 -6.91 -8.89
C TYR A 208 34.17 -7.16 -8.51
N GLY A 209 34.76 -8.22 -9.06
CA GLY A 209 36.13 -8.59 -8.75
C GLY A 209 36.30 -9.07 -7.32
N THR A 210 37.51 -8.93 -6.79
CA THR A 210 37.80 -9.22 -5.38
C THR A 210 37.03 -8.25 -4.49
N PHE A 211 36.30 -8.77 -3.53
CA PHE A 211 35.44 -7.96 -2.66
C PHE A 211 36.29 -7.00 -1.81
N ASN A 212 36.12 -5.70 -2.01
CA ASN A 212 36.80 -4.68 -1.22
C ASN A 212 35.86 -4.15 -0.13
N GLN A 213 36.42 -3.70 0.99
CA GLN A 213 35.66 -3.06 2.09
C GLN A 213 34.74 -1.91 1.66
N GLU A 214 35.01 -1.29 0.51
CA GLU A 214 34.23 -0.19 -0.04
C GLU A 214 32.85 -0.61 -0.58
N TYR A 215 32.59 -1.91 -0.73
CA TYR A 215 31.33 -2.46 -1.25
C TYR A 215 30.43 -3.08 -0.18
N ILE A 216 30.60 -2.66 1.07
CA ILE A 216 29.74 -3.09 2.16
C ILE A 216 28.36 -2.48 1.94
N GLY A 217 27.40 -3.30 1.52
CA GLY A 217 26.05 -2.84 1.19
C GLY A 217 25.11 -4.01 0.93
N HIS A 218 24.05 -3.75 0.21
CA HIS A 218 23.10 -4.78 -0.21
C HIS A 218 23.57 -5.45 -1.50
N GLY A 219 23.60 -6.77 -1.51
CA GLY A 219 24.00 -7.54 -2.67
C GLY A 219 23.11 -8.75 -2.94
N ASN A 220 23.25 -9.29 -4.15
CA ASN A 220 22.62 -10.54 -4.54
C ASN A 220 23.71 -11.51 -4.99
N LEU A 221 23.73 -12.69 -4.39
CA LEU A 221 24.55 -13.81 -4.82
C LEU A 221 23.72 -14.79 -5.63
N TYR A 222 24.35 -15.47 -6.54
CA TYR A 222 23.71 -16.46 -7.39
C TYR A 222 24.39 -17.81 -7.19
N LEU A 223 23.59 -18.85 -6.95
CA LEU A 223 24.03 -20.22 -6.75
C LEU A 223 23.34 -21.14 -7.75
N THR A 224 24.05 -22.19 -8.18
CA THR A 224 23.43 -23.28 -8.95
C THR A 224 22.55 -24.17 -8.06
N ALA A 225 21.73 -25.02 -8.67
CA ALA A 225 20.93 -25.98 -7.93
C ALA A 225 21.79 -26.94 -7.10
N GLU A 226 22.92 -27.38 -7.67
CA GLU A 226 23.87 -28.28 -6.99
C GLU A 226 24.49 -27.59 -5.78
N GLN A 227 24.91 -26.33 -5.91
CA GLN A 227 25.47 -25.55 -4.81
C GLN A 227 24.47 -25.33 -3.68
N VAL A 228 23.20 -25.03 -4.01
CA VAL A 228 22.14 -24.92 -3.02
C VAL A 228 21.88 -26.25 -2.32
N GLN A 229 21.86 -27.36 -3.07
CA GLN A 229 21.68 -28.68 -2.50
C GLN A 229 22.85 -29.05 -1.58
N GLN A 230 24.07 -28.78 -1.99
CA GLN A 230 25.27 -29.00 -1.16
C GLN A 230 25.17 -28.23 0.16
N LEU A 231 24.83 -26.93 0.11
CA LEU A 231 24.68 -26.09 1.31
C LEU A 231 23.56 -26.59 2.24
N LYS A 232 22.53 -27.21 1.67
CA LYS A 232 21.46 -27.85 2.44
C LYS A 232 21.94 -29.11 3.13
N ASP A 233 22.61 -29.98 2.39
CA ASP A 233 23.13 -31.27 2.90
C ASP A 233 24.21 -31.05 3.98
N ASP A 234 24.98 -29.99 3.82
CA ASP A 234 25.97 -29.54 4.80
C ASP A 234 25.37 -28.81 6.01
N GLY A 235 24.03 -28.61 6.04
CA GLY A 235 23.29 -27.99 7.16
C GLY A 235 23.36 -26.47 7.23
N TYR A 236 23.89 -25.78 6.21
CA TYR A 236 23.95 -24.32 6.16
C TYR A 236 22.63 -23.65 5.73
N LEU A 237 21.70 -24.41 5.18
CA LEU A 237 20.37 -23.93 4.76
C LEU A 237 19.28 -24.78 5.39
N SER A 238 18.38 -24.14 6.11
CA SER A 238 17.19 -24.81 6.65
C SER A 238 16.11 -25.02 5.57
N SER A 239 15.20 -25.97 5.81
CA SER A 239 14.05 -26.22 4.92
C SER A 239 13.16 -24.97 4.75
N THR A 240 13.03 -24.14 5.79
CA THR A 240 12.27 -22.88 5.76
C THR A 240 12.99 -21.83 4.89
N GLN A 241 14.31 -21.76 4.94
CA GLN A 241 15.08 -20.87 4.07
C GLN A 241 14.95 -21.31 2.61
N LEU A 242 14.96 -22.60 2.35
CA LEU A 242 14.79 -23.15 1.00
C LEU A 242 13.41 -22.87 0.40
N SER A 243 12.34 -22.88 1.21
CA SER A 243 10.98 -22.56 0.74
C SER A 243 10.86 -21.11 0.26
N ASN A 244 11.71 -20.21 0.75
CA ASN A 244 11.75 -18.79 0.40
C ASN A 244 12.78 -18.47 -0.69
N ILE A 245 13.51 -19.46 -1.20
CA ILE A 245 14.45 -19.28 -2.30
C ILE A 245 13.69 -18.95 -3.57
N ASN A 246 14.00 -17.82 -4.16
CA ASN A 246 13.55 -17.51 -5.50
C ASN A 246 14.41 -18.25 -6.51
N ARG A 247 13.80 -19.24 -7.16
CA ARG A 247 14.42 -19.97 -8.24
C ARG A 247 14.32 -19.16 -9.53
N ILE A 248 15.47 -18.89 -10.14
CA ILE A 248 15.56 -18.29 -11.46
C ILE A 248 15.50 -19.41 -12.46
N GLU A 249 14.61 -19.29 -13.40
CA GLU A 249 14.47 -20.24 -14.49
C GLU A 249 14.88 -19.55 -15.79
N SER A 250 15.90 -20.10 -16.44
CA SER A 250 16.32 -19.71 -17.77
C SER A 250 16.15 -20.92 -18.68
N SER A 251 15.30 -20.80 -19.68
CA SER A 251 15.12 -21.84 -20.69
C SER A 251 15.86 -21.42 -21.97
N HIS A 252 16.75 -22.27 -22.43
CA HIS A 252 17.41 -22.11 -23.71
C HIS A 252 16.98 -23.24 -24.64
N THR A 253 16.41 -22.87 -25.77
CA THR A 253 16.03 -23.82 -26.82
C THR A 253 17.08 -23.79 -27.92
N SER A 254 17.74 -24.93 -28.15
CA SER A 254 18.65 -25.17 -29.26
C SER A 254 18.11 -26.31 -30.12
N ASP A 255 18.73 -26.58 -31.25
CA ASP A 255 18.39 -27.72 -32.11
C ASP A 255 18.51 -29.07 -31.38
N ALA A 256 19.22 -29.12 -30.26
CA ALA A 256 19.37 -30.29 -29.40
C ALA A 256 18.28 -30.42 -28.33
N GLY A 257 17.32 -29.49 -28.28
CA GLY A 257 16.22 -29.46 -27.30
C GLY A 257 16.24 -28.25 -26.37
N THR A 258 15.23 -28.18 -25.49
CA THR A 258 15.13 -27.11 -24.49
C THR A 258 15.85 -27.52 -23.21
N THR A 259 16.85 -26.77 -22.83
CA THR A 259 17.54 -26.93 -21.54
C THR A 259 17.08 -25.84 -20.58
N THR A 260 16.52 -26.23 -19.45
CA THR A 260 16.14 -25.32 -18.37
C THR A 260 17.22 -25.32 -17.30
N THR A 261 17.75 -24.14 -17.01
CA THR A 261 18.75 -23.95 -15.97
C THR A 261 18.14 -23.14 -14.84
N TYR A 262 18.40 -23.54 -13.61
CA TYR A 262 17.93 -22.87 -12.42
C TYR A 262 19.09 -22.20 -11.70
N ILE A 263 18.90 -20.90 -11.38
CA ILE A 263 19.81 -20.14 -10.54
C ILE A 263 19.03 -19.70 -9.30
N TYR A 264 19.71 -19.67 -8.19
CA TYR A 264 19.14 -19.24 -6.92
C TYR A 264 19.79 -17.94 -6.51
N GLN A 265 19.00 -16.91 -6.29
CA GLN A 265 19.45 -15.60 -5.87
C GLN A 265 19.42 -15.50 -4.34
N ILE A 266 20.56 -15.20 -3.74
CA ILE A 266 20.69 -14.83 -2.33
C ILE A 266 20.86 -13.32 -2.25
N ARG A 267 20.00 -12.68 -1.48
CA ARG A 267 20.19 -11.29 -1.10
C ARG A 267 20.83 -11.25 0.29
N TRP A 268 21.89 -10.50 0.42
CA TRP A 268 22.55 -10.28 1.70
C TRP A 268 22.47 -8.82 2.12
N TYR A 269 22.58 -8.58 3.40
CA TYR A 269 22.59 -7.26 4.01
C TYR A 269 23.82 -7.14 4.89
N ASP A 270 24.38 -5.93 4.91
CA ASP A 270 25.45 -5.63 5.84
C ASP A 270 24.89 -5.62 7.27
N LYS A 271 25.49 -6.44 8.15
CA LYS A 271 25.13 -6.49 9.57
C LYS A 271 25.53 -5.23 10.32
N THR A 272 26.38 -4.40 9.75
CA THR A 272 26.75 -3.08 10.28
C THR A 272 25.73 -2.00 9.95
N ASP A 273 24.79 -2.27 9.04
CA ASP A 273 23.68 -1.36 8.76
C ASP A 273 22.91 -1.02 10.04
N GLY A 274 22.53 0.25 10.16
CA GLY A 274 21.59 0.69 11.20
C GLY A 274 20.23 0.01 11.04
N ILE A 275 19.62 -0.32 12.17
CA ILE A 275 18.34 -1.04 12.19
C ILE A 275 17.16 -0.24 11.65
N PHE A 276 17.23 1.09 11.71
CA PHE A 276 16.14 1.97 11.33
C PHE A 276 16.22 2.43 9.86
N PRO A 277 15.09 2.64 9.23
CA PRO A 277 13.70 2.37 9.64
C PRO A 277 13.26 0.94 9.36
N LYS A 278 14.15 0.10 8.89
CA LYS A 278 13.87 -1.21 8.28
C LYS A 278 13.23 -2.18 9.28
N ILE A 279 13.74 -2.21 10.49
CA ILE A 279 13.27 -3.13 11.53
C ILE A 279 11.78 -2.91 11.87
N LEU A 280 11.29 -1.68 11.78
CA LEU A 280 9.89 -1.37 12.11
C LEU A 280 8.90 -1.82 11.04
N GLN A 281 9.38 -2.13 9.82
CA GLN A 281 8.51 -2.66 8.75
C GLN A 281 7.96 -4.05 9.08
N VAL A 282 8.59 -4.77 9.98
CA VAL A 282 8.13 -6.10 10.41
C VAL A 282 6.70 -6.04 10.97
N PHE A 283 6.31 -4.96 11.62
CA PHE A 283 4.97 -4.82 12.19
C PHE A 283 3.89 -4.77 11.13
N ARG A 284 4.15 -4.22 9.95
CA ARG A 284 3.21 -4.28 8.82
C ARG A 284 2.97 -5.70 8.31
N LEU A 285 3.94 -6.59 8.49
CA LEU A 285 3.85 -7.98 8.04
C LEU A 285 3.34 -8.92 9.14
N SER A 286 3.57 -8.60 10.40
CA SER A 286 3.31 -9.46 11.55
C SER A 286 1.99 -9.15 12.27
N CYS A 287 1.44 -7.95 12.06
CA CYS A 287 0.22 -7.49 12.72
C CYS A 287 -1.07 -7.81 11.95
N GLY A 288 -0.98 -8.63 10.91
CA GLY A 288 -2.09 -8.86 10.01
C GLY A 288 -2.09 -7.86 8.85
N GLN A 289 -3.24 -7.58 8.28
CA GLN A 289 -3.36 -6.67 7.16
C GLN A 289 -3.49 -5.23 7.68
N PRO A 290 -2.49 -4.34 7.45
CA PRO A 290 -2.62 -2.95 7.86
C PRO A 290 -3.67 -2.26 6.99
N ALA A 291 -4.32 -1.23 7.56
CA ALA A 291 -5.14 -0.31 6.78
C ALA A 291 -4.30 0.33 5.65
N VAL A 292 -4.88 0.42 4.48
CA VAL A 292 -4.25 1.01 3.30
C VAL A 292 -5.15 2.07 2.72
N ASN A 293 -4.54 3.20 2.35
CA ASN A 293 -5.25 4.27 1.67
C ASN A 293 -5.60 3.87 0.24
N PHE A 294 -6.74 4.32 -0.25
CA PHE A 294 -7.04 4.19 -1.68
C PHE A 294 -6.00 4.96 -2.50
N PRO A 295 -5.47 4.36 -3.60
CA PRO A 295 -4.39 4.98 -4.37
C PRO A 295 -4.83 6.25 -5.08
N ALA A 296 -4.19 7.38 -4.79
CA ALA A 296 -4.52 8.66 -5.38
C ALA A 296 -4.40 8.66 -6.91
N LEU A 297 -3.44 7.92 -7.48
CA LEU A 297 -3.28 7.82 -8.92
C LEU A 297 -4.42 7.05 -9.60
N THR A 298 -4.90 5.98 -8.97
CA THR A 298 -6.09 5.25 -9.45
C THR A 298 -7.32 6.14 -9.40
N ALA A 299 -7.50 6.90 -8.31
CA ALA A 299 -8.59 7.86 -8.20
C ALA A 299 -8.52 8.95 -9.29
N LYS A 300 -7.33 9.52 -9.52
CA LYS A 300 -7.09 10.46 -10.63
C LYS A 300 -7.52 9.86 -11.98
N TRP A 301 -7.08 8.62 -12.27
CA TRP A 301 -7.44 7.92 -13.50
C TRP A 301 -8.96 7.78 -13.64
N ILE A 302 -9.65 7.37 -12.57
CA ILE A 302 -11.12 7.24 -12.56
C ILE A 302 -11.77 8.57 -12.91
N TYR A 303 -11.42 9.63 -12.22
CA TYR A 303 -12.02 10.94 -12.47
C TYR A 303 -11.76 11.43 -13.88
N GLU A 304 -10.53 11.35 -14.39
CA GLU A 304 -10.19 11.81 -15.74
C GLU A 304 -10.91 10.99 -16.83
N ASN A 305 -11.01 9.67 -16.70
CA ASN A 305 -11.62 8.82 -17.72
C ASN A 305 -13.16 8.91 -17.72
N TYR A 306 -13.79 8.85 -16.53
CA TYR A 306 -15.24 8.85 -16.45
C TYR A 306 -15.89 10.24 -16.52
N THR A 307 -15.08 11.29 -16.59
CA THR A 307 -15.54 12.66 -16.88
C THR A 307 -14.93 13.24 -18.15
N SER A 308 -14.24 12.42 -18.96
CA SER A 308 -13.57 12.90 -20.19
C SER A 308 -14.52 13.56 -21.18
N HIS A 309 -15.74 13.03 -21.27
CA HIS A 309 -16.81 13.51 -22.17
C HIS A 309 -17.51 14.80 -21.71
N ILE A 310 -17.23 15.27 -20.48
CA ILE A 310 -17.85 16.48 -19.95
C ILE A 310 -17.02 17.69 -20.41
N GLU A 311 -17.62 18.59 -21.19
CA GLU A 311 -17.04 19.90 -21.46
C GLU A 311 -17.04 20.73 -20.19
N GLN A 312 -15.92 21.44 -19.92
CA GLN A 312 -15.73 22.09 -18.65
C GLN A 312 -15.87 23.61 -18.75
N ASP A 313 -17.07 24.11 -18.45
CA ASP A 313 -17.31 25.53 -18.21
C ASP A 313 -17.20 25.89 -16.72
N GLU A 314 -17.48 24.90 -15.84
CA GLU A 314 -17.42 25.01 -14.39
C GLU A 314 -16.61 23.85 -13.77
N PRO A 315 -16.16 23.96 -12.49
CA PRO A 315 -15.51 22.86 -11.81
C PRO A 315 -16.38 21.61 -11.74
N LEU A 316 -15.80 20.45 -12.02
CA LEU A 316 -16.48 19.15 -11.90
C LEU A 316 -16.87 18.88 -10.45
N HIS A 317 -18.12 18.61 -10.17
CA HIS A 317 -18.60 18.23 -8.86
C HIS A 317 -18.37 16.73 -8.64
N ILE A 318 -17.36 16.41 -7.84
CA ILE A 318 -16.98 15.03 -7.49
C ILE A 318 -17.49 14.74 -6.09
N TYR A 319 -18.26 13.66 -5.92
CA TYR A 319 -18.73 13.24 -4.61
C TYR A 319 -18.07 11.94 -4.15
N ASP A 320 -17.53 11.98 -2.94
CA ASP A 320 -16.95 10.86 -2.22
C ASP A 320 -17.68 10.68 -0.88
N SER A 321 -18.54 9.67 -0.81
CA SER A 321 -19.40 9.44 0.34
C SER A 321 -18.68 8.85 1.56
N SER A 322 -17.40 8.49 1.44
CA SER A 322 -16.58 7.98 2.55
C SER A 322 -15.13 8.36 2.32
N SER A 323 -14.76 9.60 2.65
CA SER A 323 -13.50 10.24 2.24
C SER A 323 -12.22 9.52 2.73
N GLY A 324 -12.32 8.73 3.80
CA GLY A 324 -11.26 7.85 4.29
C GLY A 324 -9.98 8.60 4.67
N TRP A 325 -8.85 8.25 4.07
CA TRP A 325 -7.54 8.87 4.39
C TRP A 325 -6.98 9.75 3.26
N GLY A 326 -7.85 10.44 2.52
CA GLY A 326 -7.48 11.51 1.60
C GLY A 326 -6.88 11.09 0.26
N GLY A 327 -6.78 9.80 -0.05
CA GLY A 327 -6.27 9.35 -1.35
C GLY A 327 -7.14 9.81 -2.52
N ARG A 328 -8.46 9.78 -2.34
CA ARG A 328 -9.42 10.15 -3.39
C ARG A 328 -9.52 11.66 -3.60
N ILE A 329 -9.48 12.48 -2.53
CA ILE A 329 -9.45 13.94 -2.68
C ILE A 329 -8.18 14.40 -3.41
N ILE A 330 -7.01 13.82 -3.10
CA ILE A 330 -5.78 14.16 -3.81
C ILE A 330 -5.79 13.66 -5.25
N GLY A 331 -6.38 12.50 -5.51
CA GLY A 331 -6.64 12.04 -6.87
C GLY A 331 -7.46 13.04 -7.66
N ALA A 332 -8.56 13.54 -7.08
CA ALA A 332 -9.41 14.55 -7.68
C ALA A 332 -8.65 15.85 -7.97
N MET A 333 -7.91 16.38 -6.99
CA MET A 333 -7.14 17.62 -7.15
C MET A 333 -5.99 17.51 -8.15
N SER A 334 -5.53 16.28 -8.43
CA SER A 334 -4.45 16.01 -9.38
C SER A 334 -4.92 15.90 -10.82
N THR A 335 -6.22 15.95 -11.09
CA THR A 335 -6.79 15.87 -12.44
C THR A 335 -6.40 17.09 -13.27
N ARG A 336 -6.51 16.94 -14.60
CA ARG A 336 -6.30 18.05 -15.55
C ARG A 336 -7.42 19.07 -15.53
N LYS A 337 -8.62 18.65 -15.10
CA LYS A 337 -9.81 19.49 -15.00
C LYS A 337 -9.89 20.12 -13.61
N LYS A 338 -10.46 21.32 -13.53
CA LYS A 338 -10.81 21.91 -12.23
C LYS A 338 -11.89 21.09 -11.56
N VAL A 339 -11.79 20.92 -10.27
CA VAL A 339 -12.74 20.13 -9.49
C VAL A 339 -13.26 20.89 -8.28
N HIS A 340 -14.50 20.58 -7.94
CA HIS A 340 -15.10 20.85 -6.65
C HIS A 340 -15.35 19.51 -5.96
N TYR A 341 -14.49 19.19 -5.00
CA TYR A 341 -14.59 17.92 -4.29
C TYR A 341 -15.53 18.03 -3.10
N ILE A 342 -16.51 17.14 -3.04
CA ILE A 342 -17.50 17.07 -1.98
C ILE A 342 -17.27 15.73 -1.27
N GLY A 343 -16.93 15.80 0.02
CA GLY A 343 -16.60 14.61 0.80
C GLY A 343 -17.42 14.49 2.07
N THR A 344 -17.78 13.26 2.44
CA THR A 344 -18.37 12.94 3.74
C THR A 344 -17.53 11.92 4.47
N ASP A 345 -17.36 12.09 5.78
CA ASP A 345 -16.74 11.11 6.67
C ASP A 345 -17.09 11.44 8.12
N PRO A 346 -17.71 10.54 8.89
CA PRO A 346 -18.12 10.81 10.27
C PRO A 346 -16.97 10.74 11.27
N ASN A 347 -15.79 10.22 10.88
CA ASN A 347 -14.69 9.93 11.80
C ASN A 347 -14.10 11.23 12.39
N PRO A 348 -14.25 11.49 13.71
CA PRO A 348 -13.73 12.69 14.35
C PRO A 348 -12.21 12.79 14.32
N ASP A 349 -11.49 11.66 14.17
CA ASP A 349 -10.03 11.62 14.09
C ASP A 349 -9.49 12.27 12.81
N THR A 350 -10.35 12.50 11.82
CA THR A 350 -10.00 13.24 10.60
C THR A 350 -10.08 14.76 10.75
N PHE A 351 -10.43 15.25 11.93
CA PHE A 351 -10.53 16.67 12.23
C PHE A 351 -9.28 17.17 12.99
N ILE A 352 -8.88 18.44 12.75
CA ILE A 352 -7.80 19.13 13.43
C ILE A 352 -8.41 20.24 14.31
N PRO A 353 -8.67 19.96 15.60
CA PRO A 353 -9.38 20.91 16.46
C PRO A 353 -8.70 22.28 16.57
N GLU A 354 -7.36 22.30 16.60
CA GLU A 354 -6.57 23.52 16.75
C GLU A 354 -6.69 24.47 15.54
N LEU A 355 -7.05 23.95 14.38
CA LEU A 355 -7.27 24.74 13.17
C LEU A 355 -8.74 24.93 12.84
N GLY A 356 -9.64 24.17 13.47
CA GLY A 356 -11.06 24.16 13.14
C GLY A 356 -11.37 23.62 11.73
N ILE A 357 -10.47 22.81 11.16
CA ILE A 357 -10.61 22.23 9.81
C ILE A 357 -10.38 20.73 9.83
N SER A 358 -10.85 20.04 8.79
CA SER A 358 -10.55 18.63 8.60
C SER A 358 -9.14 18.41 8.04
N ARG A 359 -8.61 17.19 8.20
CA ARG A 359 -7.35 16.77 7.57
C ARG A 359 -7.45 16.76 6.04
N TYR A 360 -8.64 16.49 5.50
CA TYR A 360 -8.89 16.59 4.05
C TYR A 360 -8.73 18.03 3.56
N GLU A 361 -9.29 18.99 4.30
CA GLU A 361 -9.12 20.40 3.99
C GLU A 361 -7.66 20.83 4.11
N TYR A 362 -6.97 20.35 5.14
CA TYR A 362 -5.56 20.67 5.33
C TYR A 362 -4.69 20.16 4.18
N VAL A 363 -4.85 18.90 3.76
CA VAL A 363 -4.08 18.34 2.64
C VAL A 363 -4.46 18.99 1.32
N ALA A 364 -5.73 19.36 1.14
CA ALA A 364 -6.18 20.05 -0.05
C ALA A 364 -5.59 21.46 -0.17
N LYS A 365 -5.57 22.22 0.94
CA LYS A 365 -4.88 23.53 0.99
C LYS A 365 -3.40 23.39 0.69
N PHE A 366 -2.74 22.44 1.36
CA PHE A 366 -1.32 22.19 1.13
C PHE A 366 -1.01 21.89 -0.34
N TYR A 367 -1.86 21.06 -0.98
CA TYR A 367 -1.73 20.77 -2.40
C TYR A 367 -1.95 22.00 -3.27
N ASN A 368 -3.01 22.76 -3.04
CA ASN A 368 -3.32 23.95 -3.81
C ASN A 368 -2.22 25.02 -3.69
N ASP A 369 -1.68 25.21 -2.49
CA ASP A 369 -0.64 26.22 -2.25
C ASP A 369 0.69 25.88 -2.92
N ASN A 370 1.00 24.59 -3.11
CA ASN A 370 2.32 24.15 -3.55
C ASN A 370 2.35 23.48 -4.94
N CYS A 371 1.21 23.09 -5.50
CA CYS A 371 1.16 22.27 -6.70
C CYS A 371 0.27 22.82 -7.83
N ILE A 372 -0.29 24.01 -7.66
CA ILE A 372 -0.95 24.73 -8.75
C ILE A 372 0.12 25.33 -9.63
N ASP A 373 0.07 25.02 -10.92
CA ASP A 373 1.12 25.35 -11.87
C ASP A 373 1.39 26.85 -12.01
N ASP A 374 2.67 27.20 -12.11
CA ASP A 374 3.17 28.54 -12.46
C ASP A 374 2.68 29.01 -13.85
N TYR A 375 2.13 28.08 -14.65
CA TYR A 375 1.50 28.45 -15.93
C TYR A 375 0.37 29.48 -15.73
N SER A 376 -0.29 29.42 -14.59
CA SER A 376 -1.25 30.44 -14.18
C SER A 376 -0.58 31.76 -13.80
N GLU A 377 0.65 31.77 -13.24
CA GLU A 377 1.34 33.01 -12.88
C GLU A 377 1.71 33.85 -14.10
N THR A 378 2.13 33.19 -15.19
CA THR A 378 2.41 33.90 -16.44
C THR A 378 1.13 34.44 -17.07
N LEU A 379 0.05 33.69 -17.08
CA LEU A 379 -1.25 34.10 -17.59
C LEU A 379 -1.96 35.11 -16.68
N THR A 380 -1.89 34.94 -15.35
CA THR A 380 -2.47 35.88 -14.39
C THR A 380 -1.76 37.23 -14.39
N LYS A 381 -0.43 37.24 -14.58
CA LYS A 381 0.32 38.49 -14.77
C LYS A 381 -0.06 39.25 -16.03
N PHE A 382 -0.49 38.54 -17.10
CA PHE A 382 -0.87 39.16 -18.37
C PHE A 382 -2.35 39.49 -18.48
N PHE A 383 -3.24 38.78 -17.80
CA PHE A 383 -4.69 38.85 -18.01
C PHE A 383 -5.51 39.22 -16.76
N ASP A 384 -4.86 39.51 -15.64
CA ASP A 384 -5.50 39.83 -14.35
C ASP A 384 -6.57 38.80 -13.91
N VAL A 385 -6.33 37.51 -14.24
CA VAL A 385 -7.24 36.42 -13.90
C VAL A 385 -6.89 35.89 -12.53
N GLU A 386 -7.84 35.96 -11.60
CA GLU A 386 -7.69 35.36 -10.26
C GLU A 386 -7.31 33.88 -10.33
N ARG A 387 -6.32 33.48 -9.54
CA ARG A 387 -5.85 32.10 -9.39
C ARG A 387 -6.94 31.25 -8.76
N GLN A 388 -7.76 30.61 -9.57
CA GLN A 388 -8.77 29.68 -9.08
C GLN A 388 -8.19 28.26 -8.98
N GLY A 389 -7.82 27.86 -7.75
CA GLY A 389 -7.49 26.49 -7.42
C GLY A 389 -8.70 25.56 -7.42
N ASN A 390 -8.46 24.28 -7.19
CA ASN A 390 -9.51 23.33 -6.91
C ASN A 390 -10.23 23.72 -5.60
N THR A 391 -11.55 23.51 -5.57
CA THR A 391 -12.36 23.80 -4.39
C THR A 391 -12.86 22.51 -3.74
N TYR A 392 -13.34 22.62 -2.51
CA TYR A 392 -13.82 21.47 -1.75
C TYR A 392 -14.87 21.89 -0.72
N GLU A 393 -15.75 20.97 -0.38
CA GLU A 393 -16.64 21.07 0.77
C GLU A 393 -16.71 19.72 1.47
N LEU A 394 -16.49 19.72 2.78
CA LEU A 394 -16.30 18.51 3.56
C LEU A 394 -17.28 18.49 4.72
N PHE A 395 -17.94 17.35 4.90
CA PHE A 395 -18.97 17.15 5.90
C PHE A 395 -18.51 16.05 6.88
N GLN A 396 -18.52 16.36 8.16
CA GLN A 396 -18.28 15.37 9.22
C GLN A 396 -19.62 14.70 9.58
N ASP A 397 -20.18 14.01 8.61
CA ASP A 397 -21.48 13.35 8.71
C ASP A 397 -21.40 11.93 8.15
N GLY A 398 -22.30 11.04 8.58
CA GLY A 398 -22.53 9.75 7.94
C GLY A 398 -23.14 9.93 6.55
N SER A 399 -22.66 9.15 5.58
CA SER A 399 -23.16 9.24 4.19
C SER A 399 -24.64 8.84 4.04
N GLU A 400 -25.12 8.00 4.95
CA GLU A 400 -26.52 7.55 5.02
C GLU A 400 -27.48 8.63 5.53
N LEU A 401 -26.94 9.68 6.17
CA LEU A 401 -27.72 10.78 6.76
C LEU A 401 -27.48 12.12 6.06
N ILE A 402 -26.51 12.21 5.17
CA ILE A 402 -26.05 13.49 4.58
C ILE A 402 -27.14 14.25 3.81
N GLN A 403 -28.13 13.55 3.22
CA GLN A 403 -29.25 14.15 2.52
C GLN A 403 -30.11 15.07 3.42
N HIS A 404 -30.00 14.92 4.74
CA HIS A 404 -30.68 15.77 5.71
C HIS A 404 -29.90 17.06 6.04
N ASN A 405 -28.63 17.14 5.64
CA ASN A 405 -27.79 18.31 5.85
C ASN A 405 -28.19 19.43 4.86
N PRO A 406 -28.69 20.60 5.33
CA PRO A 406 -29.15 21.67 4.43
C PRO A 406 -28.07 22.22 3.49
N LYS A 407 -26.78 22.17 3.93
CA LYS A 407 -25.66 22.61 3.09
C LYS A 407 -25.37 21.62 1.96
N PHE A 408 -25.63 20.34 2.16
CA PHE A 408 -25.43 19.31 1.14
C PHE A 408 -26.57 19.30 0.11
N GLN A 409 -27.80 19.67 0.50
CA GLN A 409 -28.98 19.65 -0.38
C GLN A 409 -28.81 20.49 -1.65
N LYS A 410 -27.98 21.54 -1.63
CA LYS A 410 -27.67 22.36 -2.81
C LYS A 410 -27.05 21.56 -3.98
N TYR A 411 -26.50 20.38 -3.72
CA TYR A 411 -25.87 19.51 -4.73
C TYR A 411 -26.86 18.54 -5.39
N LYS A 412 -28.11 18.50 -4.98
CA LYS A 412 -29.12 17.58 -5.56
C LYS A 412 -29.22 17.76 -7.07
N GLY A 413 -28.95 16.67 -7.82
CA GLY A 413 -28.94 16.65 -9.28
C GLY A 413 -27.80 17.44 -9.93
N LYS A 414 -26.69 17.71 -9.20
CA LYS A 414 -25.59 18.52 -9.72
C LYS A 414 -24.25 17.78 -9.73
N LEU A 415 -24.15 16.58 -9.18
CA LEU A 415 -22.91 15.83 -9.17
C LEU A 415 -22.57 15.31 -10.56
N ASP A 416 -21.30 15.42 -10.95
CA ASP A 416 -20.79 14.95 -12.23
C ASP A 416 -20.25 13.53 -12.17
N ILE A 417 -19.81 13.10 -11.01
CA ILE A 417 -19.35 11.73 -10.75
C ILE A 417 -19.42 11.44 -9.25
N SER A 418 -19.73 10.21 -8.90
CA SER A 418 -19.49 9.71 -7.55
C SER A 418 -18.52 8.54 -7.58
N PHE A 419 -17.50 8.62 -6.73
CA PHE A 419 -16.55 7.54 -6.54
C PHE A 419 -16.13 7.43 -5.08
N THR A 420 -16.32 6.24 -4.51
CA THR A 420 -15.94 5.95 -3.13
C THR A 420 -15.51 4.49 -2.92
N SER A 421 -14.82 4.26 -1.82
CA SER A 421 -14.64 2.96 -1.17
C SER A 421 -15.29 3.09 0.22
N PRO A 422 -16.52 2.59 0.41
CA PRO A 422 -17.23 2.72 1.67
C PRO A 422 -16.64 1.80 2.73
N PRO A 423 -17.00 1.94 4.02
CA PRO A 423 -16.67 0.94 5.02
C PRO A 423 -17.27 -0.43 4.65
N TYR A 424 -16.46 -1.48 4.78
CA TYR A 424 -16.88 -2.85 4.46
C TYR A 424 -17.49 -3.47 5.72
N PHE A 425 -18.72 -3.10 6.03
CA PHE A 425 -19.45 -3.51 7.23
C PHE A 425 -18.56 -3.50 8.48
N ASN A 426 -18.32 -4.65 9.14
CA ASN A 426 -17.51 -4.79 10.34
C ASN A 426 -16.03 -5.16 10.08
N ARG A 427 -15.55 -4.97 8.85
CA ARG A 427 -14.17 -5.33 8.45
C ARG A 427 -13.13 -4.47 9.15
N GLU A 428 -13.40 -3.19 9.31
CA GLU A 428 -12.45 -2.19 9.78
C GLU A 428 -13.05 -1.37 10.92
N GLN A 429 -12.27 -1.22 11.98
CA GLN A 429 -12.59 -0.33 13.08
C GLN A 429 -11.65 0.87 13.03
N TYR A 430 -12.18 2.00 12.57
CA TYR A 430 -11.41 3.22 12.33
C TYR A 430 -11.14 4.03 13.58
N SER A 431 -12.07 4.02 14.54
CA SER A 431 -11.99 4.75 15.81
C SER A 431 -12.75 4.04 16.93
N GLN A 432 -12.80 4.65 18.10
CA GLN A 432 -13.65 4.19 19.20
C GLN A 432 -15.05 4.81 19.14
N ASP A 433 -15.31 5.72 18.20
CA ASP A 433 -16.56 6.44 18.09
C ASP A 433 -17.72 5.54 17.67
N GLU A 434 -18.91 5.80 18.25
CA GLU A 434 -20.13 5.06 17.94
C GLU A 434 -20.74 5.40 16.58
N ASN A 435 -20.29 6.48 15.93
CA ASN A 435 -20.74 6.91 14.60
C ASN A 435 -20.24 6.01 13.46
N GLN A 436 -19.45 4.99 13.75
CA GLN A 436 -19.05 4.02 12.71
C GLN A 436 -20.27 3.18 12.30
N SER A 437 -20.46 3.04 10.99
CA SER A 437 -21.67 2.40 10.44
C SER A 437 -21.96 1.02 11.00
N PHE A 438 -20.93 0.17 11.23
CA PHE A 438 -21.14 -1.18 11.79
C PHE A 438 -21.47 -1.16 13.29
N LYS A 439 -21.14 -0.09 14.02
CA LYS A 439 -21.54 0.08 15.42
C LYS A 439 -22.96 0.62 15.51
N ALA A 440 -23.31 1.57 14.66
CA ALA A 440 -24.67 2.11 14.56
C ALA A 440 -25.67 1.04 14.07
N TYR A 441 -25.24 0.18 13.16
CA TYR A 441 -26.05 -0.86 12.52
C TYR A 441 -25.32 -2.22 12.67
N GLY A 442 -25.50 -2.88 13.82
CA GLY A 442 -24.68 -4.01 14.25
C GLY A 442 -24.86 -5.30 13.46
N GLU A 443 -26.05 -5.51 12.89
CA GLU A 443 -26.36 -6.68 12.07
C GLU A 443 -26.25 -6.35 10.59
N TYR A 444 -25.83 -7.33 9.77
CA TYR A 444 -25.57 -7.11 8.36
C TYR A 444 -26.79 -6.59 7.58
N ASP A 445 -27.96 -7.20 7.80
CA ASP A 445 -29.19 -6.79 7.12
C ASP A 445 -29.63 -5.37 7.54
N ASP A 446 -29.42 -5.01 8.81
CA ASP A 446 -29.69 -3.67 9.31
C ASP A 446 -28.71 -2.66 8.67
N TRP A 447 -27.43 -2.99 8.62
CA TRP A 447 -26.41 -2.18 7.94
C TRP A 447 -26.71 -2.01 6.45
N ARG A 448 -27.16 -3.07 5.75
CA ARG A 448 -27.55 -3.00 4.34
C ARG A 448 -28.71 -2.02 4.11
N GLU A 449 -29.76 -2.11 4.94
CA GLU A 449 -30.97 -1.29 4.75
C GLU A 449 -30.83 0.14 5.29
N ASN A 450 -30.07 0.37 6.36
CA ASN A 450 -30.00 1.67 7.03
C ASN A 450 -28.70 2.45 6.79
N PHE A 451 -27.66 1.80 6.24
CA PHE A 451 -26.43 2.47 5.81
C PHE A 451 -26.22 2.38 4.29
N LEU A 452 -26.13 1.15 3.73
CA LEU A 452 -25.75 0.96 2.34
C LEU A 452 -26.81 1.53 1.38
N ARG A 453 -28.08 1.15 1.57
CA ARG A 453 -29.18 1.59 0.71
C ARG A 453 -29.39 3.11 0.73
N PRO A 454 -29.49 3.81 1.88
CA PRO A 454 -29.61 5.25 1.91
C PRO A 454 -28.42 5.98 1.28
N THR A 455 -27.19 5.49 1.50
CA THR A 455 -25.99 6.05 0.87
C THR A 455 -26.07 5.98 -0.65
N LEU A 456 -26.38 4.81 -1.21
CA LEU A 456 -26.50 4.61 -2.66
C LEU A 456 -27.67 5.38 -3.25
N THR A 457 -28.80 5.48 -2.54
CA THR A 457 -29.96 6.29 -2.93
C THR A 457 -29.60 7.76 -3.03
N THR A 458 -28.89 8.29 -2.02
CA THR A 458 -28.43 9.68 -2.02
C THR A 458 -27.49 9.95 -3.19
N ILE A 459 -26.51 9.07 -3.43
CA ILE A 459 -25.62 9.19 -4.58
C ILE A 459 -26.42 9.26 -5.88
N TYR A 460 -27.36 8.33 -6.07
CA TYR A 460 -28.20 8.28 -7.28
C TYR A 460 -29.04 9.56 -7.45
N GLU A 461 -29.72 10.03 -6.42
CA GLU A 461 -30.56 11.23 -6.50
C GLU A 461 -29.76 12.50 -6.80
N TYR A 462 -28.54 12.59 -6.27
CA TYR A 462 -27.70 13.79 -6.38
C TYR A 462 -26.89 13.83 -7.67
N LEU A 463 -26.69 12.68 -8.31
CA LEU A 463 -25.96 12.58 -9.58
C LEU A 463 -26.83 13.15 -10.74
N LYS A 464 -26.22 13.88 -11.67
CA LYS A 464 -26.83 14.25 -12.95
C LYS A 464 -27.13 12.99 -13.78
N ASN A 465 -28.08 13.10 -14.71
CA ASN A 465 -28.26 12.04 -15.71
C ASN A 465 -27.04 11.94 -16.62
N ASP A 466 -26.84 10.79 -17.21
CA ASP A 466 -25.70 10.47 -18.06
C ASP A 466 -24.34 10.61 -17.35
N ARG A 467 -24.31 10.26 -16.08
CA ARG A 467 -23.12 10.29 -15.22
C ARG A 467 -22.87 8.93 -14.56
N TYR A 468 -21.68 8.79 -14.00
CA TYR A 468 -21.18 7.52 -13.49
C TYR A 468 -21.10 7.48 -11.96
N ILE A 469 -21.43 6.31 -11.42
CA ILE A 469 -21.13 5.89 -10.06
C ILE A 469 -20.06 4.81 -10.13
N LEU A 470 -18.94 5.01 -9.47
CA LEU A 470 -17.94 4.00 -9.28
C LEU A 470 -17.92 3.59 -7.81
N TRP A 471 -18.04 2.31 -7.55
CA TRP A 471 -18.23 1.76 -6.22
C TRP A 471 -17.19 0.67 -5.95
N ASN A 472 -16.22 0.96 -5.06
CA ASN A 472 -15.16 0.03 -4.71
C ASN A 472 -15.51 -0.70 -3.43
N ILE A 473 -15.96 -1.92 -3.52
CA ILE A 473 -16.33 -2.78 -2.39
C ILE A 473 -16.04 -4.23 -2.72
N ALA A 474 -15.71 -5.03 -1.70
CA ALA A 474 -15.51 -6.45 -1.84
C ALA A 474 -16.23 -7.21 -0.73
N ASP A 475 -16.62 -8.45 -1.01
CA ASP A 475 -17.28 -9.30 -0.04
C ASP A 475 -16.36 -9.66 1.13
N ILE A 476 -16.96 -9.80 2.31
CA ILE A 476 -16.27 -10.20 3.53
C ILE A 476 -16.48 -11.67 3.80
N LYS A 477 -15.39 -12.39 3.94
CA LYS A 477 -15.42 -13.80 4.32
C LYS A 477 -15.72 -13.96 5.82
N ILE A 478 -16.80 -14.68 6.16
CA ILE A 478 -17.26 -14.95 7.52
C ILE A 478 -17.13 -16.42 7.95
N GLY A 479 -16.87 -17.31 7.01
CA GLY A 479 -16.70 -18.75 7.24
C GLY A 479 -15.77 -19.36 6.22
N GLU A 480 -15.71 -20.70 6.14
CA GLU A 480 -14.82 -21.37 5.17
C GLU A 480 -15.18 -21.03 3.72
N SER A 481 -16.48 -20.98 3.40
CA SER A 481 -17.02 -20.63 2.08
C SER A 481 -18.18 -19.63 2.13
N THR A 482 -18.43 -19.00 3.27
CA THR A 482 -19.53 -18.05 3.47
C THR A 482 -19.00 -16.62 3.48
N TYR A 483 -19.76 -15.71 2.83
CA TYR A 483 -19.44 -14.29 2.70
C TYR A 483 -20.66 -13.43 3.00
N TYR A 484 -20.44 -12.21 3.54
CA TYR A 484 -21.41 -11.15 3.40
C TYR A 484 -21.37 -10.66 1.95
N PRO A 485 -22.54 -10.62 1.23
CA PRO A 485 -22.58 -10.37 -0.20
C PRO A 485 -22.61 -8.87 -0.55
N LEU A 486 -21.64 -8.09 -0.02
CA LEU A 486 -21.61 -6.62 -0.20
C LEU A 486 -21.55 -6.22 -1.68
N GLU A 487 -20.87 -7.01 -2.50
CA GLU A 487 -20.76 -6.77 -3.94
C GLU A 487 -22.14 -6.87 -4.62
N GLN A 488 -22.82 -7.99 -4.40
CA GLN A 488 -24.13 -8.25 -5.03
C GLN A 488 -25.20 -7.30 -4.51
N ASP A 489 -25.27 -7.06 -3.18
CA ASP A 489 -26.24 -6.16 -2.60
C ASP A 489 -26.09 -4.72 -3.14
N SER A 490 -24.84 -4.26 -3.34
CA SER A 490 -24.59 -2.95 -3.96
C SER A 490 -25.06 -2.90 -5.42
N ILE A 491 -24.83 -3.97 -6.18
CA ILE A 491 -25.26 -4.09 -7.58
C ILE A 491 -26.79 -4.07 -7.65
N ASP A 492 -27.45 -4.85 -6.81
CA ASP A 492 -28.92 -4.96 -6.81
C ASP A 492 -29.58 -3.65 -6.43
N ILE A 493 -29.12 -2.98 -5.37
CA ILE A 493 -29.65 -1.68 -4.95
C ILE A 493 -29.53 -0.64 -6.08
N LEU A 494 -28.36 -0.52 -6.73
CA LEU A 494 -28.18 0.45 -7.80
C LEU A 494 -28.98 0.13 -9.06
N LYS A 495 -29.19 -1.16 -9.37
CA LYS A 495 -30.10 -1.57 -10.45
C LYS A 495 -31.57 -1.28 -10.12
N GLU A 496 -32.01 -1.52 -8.88
CA GLU A 496 -33.36 -1.19 -8.40
C GLU A 496 -33.62 0.33 -8.52
N LEU A 497 -32.61 1.16 -8.26
CA LEU A 497 -32.69 2.62 -8.43
C LEU A 497 -32.73 3.06 -9.91
N GLY A 498 -32.46 2.17 -10.86
CA GLY A 498 -32.48 2.44 -12.30
C GLY A 498 -31.12 2.68 -12.93
N CYS A 499 -30.02 2.39 -12.24
CA CYS A 499 -28.69 2.46 -12.84
C CYS A 499 -28.44 1.33 -13.85
N GLU A 500 -27.74 1.64 -14.92
CA GLU A 500 -27.19 0.66 -15.84
C GLU A 500 -25.86 0.14 -15.28
N TYR A 501 -25.78 -1.15 -14.97
CA TYR A 501 -24.52 -1.80 -14.62
C TYR A 501 -23.65 -1.98 -15.85
N LYS A 502 -22.42 -1.45 -15.84
CA LYS A 502 -21.48 -1.49 -16.97
C LYS A 502 -20.40 -2.57 -16.82
N GLY A 503 -20.20 -3.11 -15.63
CA GLY A 503 -19.17 -4.07 -15.32
C GLY A 503 -18.27 -3.61 -14.17
N LYS A 504 -17.11 -4.25 -14.05
CA LYS A 504 -16.14 -3.98 -12.97
C LYS A 504 -14.73 -3.79 -13.51
N ILE A 505 -13.98 -2.89 -12.88
CA ILE A 505 -12.53 -2.74 -13.05
C ILE A 505 -11.86 -3.57 -11.97
N LYS A 506 -10.86 -4.38 -12.33
CA LYS A 506 -10.06 -5.16 -11.38
C LYS A 506 -8.83 -4.38 -10.95
N MET A 507 -8.86 -3.77 -9.78
CA MET A 507 -7.72 -3.08 -9.20
C MET A 507 -6.78 -4.10 -8.52
N LEU A 508 -5.60 -4.31 -9.11
CA LEU A 508 -4.64 -5.28 -8.58
C LEU A 508 -4.12 -4.87 -7.20
N MET A 509 -4.17 -5.81 -6.29
CA MET A 509 -3.67 -5.67 -4.93
C MET A 509 -2.37 -6.47 -4.75
N THR A 510 -2.31 -7.34 -3.78
CA THR A 510 -1.11 -8.09 -3.45
C THR A 510 -0.91 -9.27 -4.41
N ARG A 511 0.33 -9.46 -4.87
CA ARG A 511 0.72 -10.65 -5.63
C ARG A 511 0.61 -11.90 -4.76
N MET A 512 0.01 -12.94 -5.30
CA MET A 512 -0.13 -14.25 -4.68
C MET A 512 1.03 -15.14 -5.13
N VAL A 513 2.03 -15.31 -4.27
CA VAL A 513 3.21 -16.12 -4.62
C VAL A 513 2.91 -17.61 -4.38
N GLY A 514 3.18 -18.44 -5.40
CA GLY A 514 3.01 -19.90 -5.30
C GLY A 514 1.57 -20.42 -5.43
N LEU A 515 0.61 -19.55 -5.74
CA LEU A 515 -0.77 -19.94 -6.02
C LEU A 515 -1.09 -19.82 -7.52
N ASP A 516 -1.86 -20.77 -8.01
CA ASP A 516 -2.43 -20.73 -9.35
C ASP A 516 -3.88 -20.23 -9.22
N PRO A 517 -4.23 -19.07 -9.77
CA PRO A 517 -5.57 -18.50 -9.64
C PRO A 517 -6.64 -19.41 -10.21
N SER A 518 -6.33 -20.14 -11.29
CA SER A 518 -7.27 -21.06 -11.95
C SER A 518 -7.65 -22.26 -11.09
N LYS A 519 -6.82 -22.60 -10.10
CA LYS A 519 -6.99 -23.77 -9.22
C LYS A 519 -7.36 -23.40 -7.78
N SER A 520 -7.22 -22.13 -7.40
CA SER A 520 -7.30 -21.75 -5.99
C SER A 520 -8.71 -21.57 -5.46
N GLY A 521 -9.72 -21.36 -6.32
CA GLY A 521 -11.09 -21.01 -5.91
C GLY A 521 -11.16 -19.74 -5.04
N ILE A 522 -10.08 -18.94 -5.03
CA ILE A 522 -10.00 -17.72 -4.21
C ILE A 522 -10.78 -16.62 -4.92
N LYS A 523 -11.82 -16.14 -4.26
CA LYS A 523 -12.61 -15.01 -4.74
C LYS A 523 -11.73 -13.78 -4.98
N ASN A 524 -12.03 -13.03 -6.04
CA ASN A 524 -11.32 -11.80 -6.43
C ASN A 524 -9.81 -12.05 -6.65
N SER A 525 -9.50 -13.09 -7.42
CA SER A 525 -8.15 -13.37 -7.91
C SER A 525 -8.11 -13.40 -9.43
N VAL A 526 -6.99 -12.99 -10.01
CA VAL A 526 -6.78 -12.95 -11.46
C VAL A 526 -5.33 -13.27 -11.79
N GLU A 527 -5.12 -13.94 -12.93
CA GLU A 527 -3.79 -14.04 -13.52
C GLU A 527 -3.56 -12.83 -14.44
N HIS A 528 -2.43 -12.17 -14.23
CA HIS A 528 -2.01 -11.04 -15.05
C HIS A 528 -0.51 -11.10 -15.29
N ASN A 529 -0.11 -11.08 -16.57
CA ASN A 529 1.30 -11.20 -16.99
C ASN A 529 2.02 -12.42 -16.36
N GLY A 530 1.37 -13.59 -16.35
CA GLY A 530 1.91 -14.84 -15.81
C GLY A 530 2.07 -14.85 -14.28
N LYS A 531 1.37 -13.97 -13.57
CA LYS A 531 1.42 -13.88 -12.10
C LYS A 531 0.01 -13.79 -11.54
N ALA A 532 -0.19 -14.46 -10.40
CA ALA A 532 -1.44 -14.42 -9.67
C ALA A 532 -1.53 -13.18 -8.77
N TYR A 533 -2.67 -12.49 -8.80
CA TYR A 533 -2.96 -11.35 -7.96
C TYR A 533 -4.32 -11.49 -7.29
N LYS A 534 -4.44 -10.94 -6.08
CA LYS A 534 -5.74 -10.50 -5.57
C LYS A 534 -6.08 -9.16 -6.21
N PHE A 535 -7.36 -8.93 -6.44
CA PHE A 535 -7.85 -7.62 -6.85
C PHE A 535 -9.01 -7.17 -5.97
N GLU A 536 -9.22 -5.87 -5.90
CA GLU A 536 -10.47 -5.29 -5.44
C GLU A 536 -11.29 -4.82 -6.64
N PRO A 537 -12.59 -5.19 -6.70
CA PRO A 537 -13.45 -4.75 -7.78
C PRO A 537 -13.89 -3.30 -7.57
N ILE A 538 -13.89 -2.53 -8.65
CA ILE A 538 -14.53 -1.23 -8.73
C ILE A 538 -15.68 -1.38 -9.69
N PHE A 539 -16.90 -1.44 -9.17
CA PHE A 539 -18.11 -1.58 -9.97
C PHE A 539 -18.48 -0.27 -10.62
N VAL A 540 -18.88 -0.31 -11.89
CA VAL A 540 -19.18 0.85 -12.71
C VAL A 540 -20.66 0.86 -13.07
N PHE A 541 -21.33 1.93 -12.73
CA PHE A 541 -22.74 2.16 -13.07
C PHE A 541 -22.91 3.49 -13.77
N ARG A 542 -23.90 3.56 -14.66
CA ARG A 542 -24.32 4.80 -15.31
C ARG A 542 -25.76 5.11 -14.92
N LYS A 543 -26.02 6.32 -14.48
CA LYS A 543 -27.39 6.83 -14.34
C LYS A 543 -27.87 7.28 -15.72
N PRO A 544 -28.96 6.71 -16.26
CA PRO A 544 -29.48 7.06 -17.58
C PRO A 544 -29.97 8.50 -17.66
#